data_894b7e01899d67082a1c539ded4383e5
#
_entry.id   894b7e01899d67082a1c539ded4383e5
#
_cell.length_a   1.000
_cell.length_b   1.000
_cell.length_c   1.000
_cell.angle_alpha   90.00
_cell.angle_beta   90.00
_cell.angle_gamma   90.00
#
_symmetry.space_group_name_H-M   'P 1'
#
loop_
_entity.id
_entity.type
_entity.pdbx_description
1 polymer ?
#
loop_
_entity_poly.entity_id
_entity_poly.type
_entity_poly.pdbx_seq_one_letter_code
_entity_poly.pdbx_strand_id
1 'polypeptide(L)'
;MPTRASLFVRSLALLPLLVGCSGSDDEPEPGPEVTFPEMGSLSEPSGAQSFRFGAASAATQIEDQNEATDWYLFTQPKSEGGLGQGHGFVGQASRGYSKALDDIALIEAMNLDSYRFSIEWARIEPKRDQIDETALAHYSDFIDALLAKGIRPVITLHHFSNPVWVDDPRDLACASGPTDDNLCGFGHPEGGPLVVAELAEHATLLAERFGDRVDEWGTVNEPVNYLLAAYGIGYFPPGKNTIFSLLDDFVPVVRDYISAHAAMYKAIKATDTTDADGDGVAASVGLSLSGGEWVPSRGNEPSDHPDDIAARDRLVYVFHFLFADAVREGKFDANLDGTLEEEQPDWKGTLDWLGVQYYFRAGVTSVNGLVPVLNVTPCFSSFDMGSCVAPIHPSYCVPSMAYEHYPPGLYNLLKSYGDRYPGLPLVVSEGGIATEVGARRAENAVRALEQIDRARKAGVDVRGYYHWSLMDNFEWAEGFAPRFGLYHVDYDSYERTATTGATVYGQVAGARRISRSLATQYGGTGPMTPEPGTSGEMCSGG
;
A
#
# COMPACT_ATOMS: atom_id res chain seq x y z
N MET A 1 -57.25 27.29 -73.93
CA MET A 1 -56.79 26.41 -75.02
C MET A 1 -55.43 25.93 -74.67
N PRO A 2 -55.19 24.63 -74.63
CA PRO A 2 -54.03 24.07 -74.05
C PRO A 2 -52.99 23.64 -75.06
N THR A 3 -51.72 23.64 -74.66
CA THR A 3 -50.63 22.97 -75.38
C THR A 3 -49.97 21.92 -74.50
N ARG A 4 -49.97 20.71 -75.04
CA ARG A 4 -49.35 19.49 -74.46
C ARG A 4 -47.83 19.60 -74.60
N ALA A 5 -47.10 19.20 -73.55
CA ALA A 5 -45.68 18.88 -73.65
C ALA A 5 -45.51 17.42 -73.15
N SER A 6 -44.91 16.58 -73.97
CA SER A 6 -44.69 15.15 -73.79
C SER A 6 -43.50 14.87 -72.86
N LEU A 7 -43.73 13.97 -71.95
CA LEU A 7 -42.67 13.42 -71.08
C LEU A 7 -41.92 12.26 -71.79
N PHE A 8 -40.57 12.41 -71.86
CA PHE A 8 -39.67 11.31 -72.19
C PHE A 8 -39.25 10.62 -70.90
N VAL A 9 -39.64 9.38 -70.77
CA VAL A 9 -39.16 8.50 -69.69
C VAL A 9 -37.85 7.88 -70.14
N ARG A 10 -36.76 8.18 -69.46
CA ARG A 10 -35.48 7.46 -69.58
C ARG A 10 -35.42 6.44 -68.43
N SER A 11 -35.42 5.16 -68.77
CA SER A 11 -35.17 4.06 -67.87
C SER A 11 -33.68 4.07 -67.44
N LEU A 12 -33.43 4.28 -66.16
CA LEU A 12 -32.13 4.04 -65.54
C LEU A 12 -32.10 2.62 -65.00
N ALA A 13 -31.21 1.79 -65.54
CA ALA A 13 -30.94 0.48 -65.01
C ALA A 13 -30.10 0.62 -63.71
N LEU A 14 -30.66 0.19 -62.59
CA LEU A 14 -29.91 0.02 -61.34
C LEU A 14 -29.08 -1.28 -61.42
N LEU A 15 -27.76 -1.15 -61.42
CA LEU A 15 -26.84 -2.24 -61.05
C LEU A 15 -26.84 -2.37 -59.51
N PRO A 16 -26.95 -3.55 -58.92
CA PRO A 16 -26.71 -3.71 -57.51
C PRO A 16 -25.20 -3.69 -57.25
N LEU A 17 -24.71 -2.64 -56.51
CA LEU A 17 -23.41 -2.66 -55.86
C LEU A 17 -23.48 -3.69 -54.70
N LEU A 18 -22.86 -4.84 -54.90
CA LEU A 18 -22.47 -5.74 -53.83
C LEU A 18 -21.36 -5.04 -53.03
N VAL A 19 -21.73 -4.40 -51.91
CA VAL A 19 -20.77 -4.01 -50.88
C VAL A 19 -20.42 -5.29 -50.11
N GLY A 20 -19.31 -5.89 -50.48
CA GLY A 20 -18.68 -6.93 -49.64
C GLY A 20 -18.27 -6.30 -48.33
N CYS A 21 -18.95 -6.64 -47.22
CA CYS A 21 -18.37 -6.49 -45.89
C CYS A 21 -17.19 -7.45 -45.78
N SER A 22 -16.00 -7.01 -46.12
CA SER A 22 -14.79 -7.60 -45.60
C SER A 22 -14.73 -7.20 -44.11
N GLY A 23 -15.19 -8.09 -43.23
CA GLY A 23 -14.80 -8.03 -41.85
C GLY A 23 -13.30 -8.19 -41.81
N SER A 24 -12.59 -7.10 -41.62
CA SER A 24 -11.25 -7.17 -41.08
C SER A 24 -11.43 -7.62 -39.62
N ASP A 25 -11.09 -8.85 -39.34
CA ASP A 25 -10.70 -9.25 -37.99
C ASP A 25 -9.45 -8.39 -37.68
N ASP A 26 -9.68 -7.15 -37.25
CA ASP A 26 -8.62 -6.33 -36.68
C ASP A 26 -8.22 -7.03 -35.36
N GLU A 27 -7.23 -7.91 -35.45
CA GLU A 27 -6.49 -8.31 -34.25
C GLU A 27 -6.07 -7.01 -33.56
N PRO A 28 -6.32 -6.87 -32.25
CA PRO A 28 -5.93 -5.66 -31.53
C PRO A 28 -4.44 -5.42 -31.76
N GLU A 29 -4.09 -4.20 -32.15
CA GLU A 29 -2.67 -3.80 -32.32
C GLU A 29 -1.89 -4.21 -31.07
N PRO A 30 -0.77 -4.90 -31.21
CA PRO A 30 0.01 -5.36 -30.05
C PRO A 30 0.44 -4.15 -29.22
N GLY A 31 0.22 -4.23 -27.90
CA GLY A 31 0.63 -3.19 -26.95
C GLY A 31 2.14 -2.86 -27.06
N PRO A 32 2.56 -1.68 -26.63
CA PRO A 32 3.96 -1.29 -26.70
C PRO A 32 4.82 -2.19 -25.80
N GLU A 33 6.02 -2.54 -26.26
CA GLU A 33 7.03 -3.17 -25.41
C GLU A 33 7.56 -2.16 -24.41
N VAL A 34 7.68 -2.56 -23.14
CA VAL A 34 8.23 -1.75 -22.04
C VAL A 34 9.47 -2.46 -21.49
N THR A 35 10.55 -1.72 -21.31
CA THR A 35 11.81 -2.24 -20.75
C THR A 35 12.20 -1.53 -19.47
N PHE A 36 12.78 -2.26 -18.54
CA PHE A 36 13.22 -1.74 -17.24
C PHE A 36 14.73 -1.93 -17.10
N PRO A 37 15.45 -0.95 -16.52
CA PRO A 37 16.88 -1.08 -16.24
C PRO A 37 17.17 -2.09 -15.13
N GLU A 38 18.44 -2.39 -14.91
CA GLU A 38 18.90 -3.25 -13.83
C GLU A 38 18.62 -2.62 -12.44
N MET A 39 18.66 -3.46 -11.41
CA MET A 39 18.52 -3.01 -10.02
C MET A 39 19.70 -2.11 -9.63
N GLY A 40 19.40 -1.04 -8.89
CA GLY A 40 20.35 -0.16 -8.25
C GLY A 40 19.85 0.29 -6.88
N SER A 41 20.55 1.23 -6.27
CA SER A 41 20.21 1.82 -4.99
C SER A 41 18.89 2.57 -4.99
N LEU A 42 18.25 2.67 -3.83
CA LEU A 42 17.08 3.54 -3.64
C LEU A 42 17.44 5.02 -3.46
N SER A 43 18.61 5.35 -2.91
CA SER A 43 18.98 6.73 -2.55
C SER A 43 20.10 7.34 -3.38
N GLU A 44 20.96 6.53 -3.96
CA GLU A 44 22.12 7.01 -4.72
C GLU A 44 21.67 7.74 -6.02
N PRO A 45 22.31 8.87 -6.40
CA PRO A 45 21.88 9.65 -7.56
C PRO A 45 21.84 8.89 -8.88
N SER A 46 22.74 7.93 -9.11
CA SER A 46 22.73 7.07 -10.29
C SER A 46 21.54 6.09 -10.31
N GLY A 47 20.93 5.84 -9.18
CA GLY A 47 19.76 4.98 -9.02
C GLY A 47 18.53 5.44 -9.83
N ALA A 48 18.45 6.71 -10.25
CA ALA A 48 17.41 7.21 -11.13
C ALA A 48 17.29 6.45 -12.46
N GLN A 49 18.35 5.76 -12.89
CA GLN A 49 18.35 4.88 -14.05
C GLN A 49 18.15 3.40 -13.70
N SER A 50 17.89 3.09 -12.43
CA SER A 50 17.67 1.73 -11.94
C SER A 50 16.18 1.38 -11.84
N PHE A 51 15.89 0.08 -11.73
CA PHE A 51 14.55 -0.40 -11.39
C PHE A 51 14.67 -1.78 -10.75
N ARG A 52 13.93 -2.02 -9.68
CA ARG A 52 13.89 -3.32 -9.01
C ARG A 52 12.49 -3.93 -9.05
N PHE A 53 12.45 -5.24 -9.18
CA PHE A 53 11.26 -6.05 -9.07
C PHE A 53 11.26 -6.74 -7.71
N GLY A 54 10.19 -6.56 -6.95
CA GLY A 54 10.07 -7.16 -5.61
C GLY A 54 8.67 -7.66 -5.30
N ALA A 55 8.56 -8.34 -4.19
CA ALA A 55 7.31 -8.62 -3.51
C ALA A 55 7.38 -8.09 -2.08
N ALA A 56 6.22 -7.87 -1.47
CA ALA A 56 6.12 -7.38 -0.09
C ALA A 56 5.31 -8.32 0.79
N SER A 57 5.58 -8.30 2.10
CA SER A 57 4.78 -8.94 3.15
C SER A 57 4.95 -8.18 4.46
N ALA A 58 4.00 -8.36 5.39
CA ALA A 58 4.10 -7.84 6.76
C ALA A 58 4.11 -9.00 7.77
N ALA A 59 4.92 -8.88 8.81
CA ALA A 59 5.16 -9.94 9.77
C ALA A 59 3.86 -10.48 10.41
N THR A 60 3.07 -9.64 11.06
CA THR A 60 1.81 -10.06 11.69
C THR A 60 0.85 -10.75 10.70
N GLN A 61 0.86 -10.36 9.41
CA GLN A 61 -0.04 -10.94 8.42
C GLN A 61 0.38 -12.34 7.95
N ILE A 62 1.66 -12.69 8.02
CA ILE A 62 2.16 -13.98 7.53
C ILE A 62 2.71 -14.90 8.62
N GLU A 63 3.19 -14.38 9.74
CA GLU A 63 3.95 -15.12 10.73
C GLU A 63 3.07 -15.85 11.74
N ASP A 64 3.40 -17.11 11.98
CA ASP A 64 2.89 -17.91 13.08
C ASP A 64 3.64 -17.62 14.40
N GLN A 65 3.14 -18.13 15.53
CA GLN A 65 3.75 -18.03 16.87
C GLN A 65 3.99 -16.57 17.32
N ASN A 66 3.04 -15.68 17.04
CA ASN A 66 3.18 -14.25 17.28
C ASN A 66 2.20 -13.74 18.37
N GLU A 67 2.23 -14.38 19.54
CA GLU A 67 1.23 -14.21 20.61
C GLU A 67 1.40 -12.92 21.40
N ALA A 68 2.54 -12.23 21.26
CA ALA A 68 2.82 -10.99 21.97
C ALA A 68 2.28 -9.74 21.25
N THR A 69 1.74 -9.89 20.02
CA THR A 69 1.18 -8.77 19.28
C THR A 69 -0.20 -8.35 19.80
N ASP A 70 -0.47 -7.06 19.68
CA ASP A 70 -1.80 -6.49 19.89
C ASP A 70 -2.85 -7.15 18.98
N TRP A 71 -2.51 -7.47 17.72
CA TRP A 71 -3.39 -8.19 16.79
C TRP A 71 -3.77 -9.59 17.23
N TYR A 72 -2.85 -10.34 17.85
CA TYR A 72 -3.17 -11.66 18.38
C TYR A 72 -4.25 -11.56 19.46
N LEU A 73 -4.04 -10.66 20.45
CA LEU A 73 -4.99 -10.40 21.51
C LEU A 73 -6.32 -9.83 20.98
N PHE A 74 -6.26 -8.89 20.02
CA PHE A 74 -7.41 -8.22 19.46
C PHE A 74 -8.35 -9.19 18.72
N THR A 75 -7.80 -10.12 17.96
CA THR A 75 -8.58 -11.03 17.13
C THR A 75 -8.86 -12.40 17.76
N GLN A 76 -8.09 -12.81 18.78
CA GLN A 76 -8.31 -14.08 19.49
C GLN A 76 -9.73 -14.18 20.03
N PRO A 77 -10.39 -15.37 19.92
CA PRO A 77 -11.73 -15.58 20.45
C PRO A 77 -11.88 -15.22 21.92
N LYS A 78 -13.00 -14.61 22.30
CA LYS A 78 -13.29 -14.27 23.71
C LYS A 78 -13.28 -15.48 24.65
N SER A 79 -13.68 -16.65 24.14
CA SER A 79 -13.62 -17.92 24.87
C SER A 79 -12.20 -18.37 25.22
N GLU A 80 -11.20 -17.82 24.54
CA GLU A 80 -9.78 -18.13 24.71
C GLU A 80 -9.00 -16.97 25.36
N GLY A 81 -9.71 -15.93 25.81
CA GLY A 81 -9.13 -14.80 26.52
C GLY A 81 -8.83 -13.56 25.68
N GLY A 82 -9.11 -13.60 24.38
CA GLY A 82 -8.96 -12.47 23.47
C GLY A 82 -10.17 -11.54 23.42
N LEU A 83 -10.14 -10.56 22.51
CA LEU A 83 -11.20 -9.56 22.34
C LEU A 83 -12.21 -9.93 21.24
N GLY A 84 -11.90 -10.89 20.37
CA GLY A 84 -12.78 -11.39 19.31
C GLY A 84 -13.23 -10.31 18.35
N GLN A 85 -12.31 -9.44 17.95
CA GLN A 85 -12.54 -8.36 16.98
C GLN A 85 -12.12 -8.78 15.57
N GLY A 86 -12.56 -8.04 14.54
CA GLY A 86 -12.27 -8.34 13.15
C GLY A 86 -13.03 -9.57 12.62
N HIS A 87 -12.75 -9.93 11.36
CA HIS A 87 -13.45 -11.01 10.64
C HIS A 87 -12.71 -12.36 10.67
N GLY A 88 -11.73 -12.51 11.54
CA GLY A 88 -10.97 -13.76 11.72
C GLY A 88 -9.89 -13.65 12.78
N PHE A 89 -9.49 -14.78 13.33
CA PHE A 89 -8.37 -14.86 14.28
C PHE A 89 -7.06 -15.00 13.51
N VAL A 90 -6.09 -14.11 13.73
CA VAL A 90 -4.79 -14.16 13.05
C VAL A 90 -4.08 -15.50 13.25
N GLY A 91 -4.10 -16.05 14.47
CA GLY A 91 -3.65 -17.40 14.82
C GLY A 91 -2.27 -17.77 14.27
N GLN A 92 -2.25 -18.73 13.35
CA GLN A 92 -1.02 -19.18 12.68
C GLN A 92 -0.71 -18.41 11.40
N ALA A 93 -1.53 -17.42 11.05
CA ALA A 93 -1.41 -16.66 9.81
C ALA A 93 -1.13 -17.56 8.60
N SER A 94 -0.08 -17.30 7.84
CA SER A 94 0.36 -18.16 6.71
C SER A 94 1.56 -19.05 7.09
N ARG A 95 1.92 -19.16 8.36
CA ARG A 95 3.14 -19.81 8.87
C ARG A 95 4.43 -19.25 8.26
N GLY A 96 4.44 -17.96 7.97
CA GLY A 96 5.58 -17.29 7.33
C GLY A 96 6.83 -17.25 8.19
N TYR A 97 6.71 -17.33 9.53
CA TYR A 97 7.88 -17.42 10.41
C TYR A 97 8.53 -18.80 10.35
N SER A 98 7.77 -19.87 10.61
CA SER A 98 8.31 -21.22 10.60
C SER A 98 8.75 -21.70 9.20
N LYS A 99 8.24 -21.10 8.12
CA LYS A 99 8.58 -21.42 6.73
C LYS A 99 9.42 -20.36 6.02
N ALA A 100 9.93 -19.35 6.74
CA ALA A 100 10.61 -18.20 6.15
C ALA A 100 11.72 -18.60 5.16
N LEU A 101 12.59 -19.53 5.55
CA LEU A 101 13.69 -19.99 4.71
C LEU A 101 13.21 -20.79 3.48
N ASP A 102 12.13 -21.57 3.61
CA ASP A 102 11.54 -22.30 2.49
C ASP A 102 10.90 -21.33 1.47
N ASP A 103 10.25 -20.27 1.95
CA ASP A 103 9.54 -19.31 1.13
C ASP A 103 10.48 -18.42 0.29
N ILE A 104 11.78 -18.36 0.58
CA ILE A 104 12.79 -17.71 -0.28
C ILE A 104 12.78 -18.30 -1.70
N ALA A 105 12.54 -19.59 -1.83
CA ALA A 105 12.45 -20.26 -3.14
C ALA A 105 11.31 -19.71 -4.01
N LEU A 106 10.24 -19.13 -3.41
CA LEU A 106 9.15 -18.51 -4.14
C LEU A 106 9.60 -17.21 -4.81
N ILE A 107 10.42 -16.42 -4.11
CA ILE A 107 10.98 -15.16 -4.60
C ILE A 107 11.98 -15.45 -5.74
N GLU A 108 12.88 -16.42 -5.52
CA GLU A 108 13.86 -16.87 -6.51
C GLU A 108 13.18 -17.39 -7.80
N ALA A 109 12.10 -18.18 -7.66
CA ALA A 109 11.35 -18.74 -8.80
C ALA A 109 10.71 -17.66 -9.69
N MET A 110 10.43 -16.47 -9.14
CA MET A 110 9.93 -15.32 -9.88
C MET A 110 11.04 -14.39 -10.39
N ASN A 111 12.32 -14.70 -10.19
CA ASN A 111 13.46 -13.84 -10.55
C ASN A 111 13.36 -12.43 -9.96
N LEU A 112 12.87 -12.29 -8.73
CA LEU A 112 12.76 -10.99 -8.10
C LEU A 112 14.11 -10.54 -7.54
N ASP A 113 14.40 -9.24 -7.68
CA ASP A 113 15.65 -8.61 -7.23
C ASP A 113 15.65 -8.35 -5.73
N SER A 114 14.46 -8.17 -5.13
CA SER A 114 14.33 -7.63 -3.78
C SER A 114 13.08 -8.16 -3.08
N TYR A 115 13.12 -8.15 -1.75
CA TYR A 115 12.00 -8.51 -0.92
C TYR A 115 11.82 -7.49 0.21
N ARG A 116 10.62 -6.87 0.28
CA ARG A 116 10.23 -5.96 1.35
C ARG A 116 9.43 -6.72 2.40
N PHE A 117 9.89 -6.69 3.64
CA PHE A 117 9.22 -7.33 4.77
C PHE A 117 9.37 -6.51 6.04
N SER A 118 8.48 -6.71 7.00
CA SER A 118 8.64 -6.11 8.32
C SER A 118 9.28 -7.11 9.29
N ILE A 119 10.02 -6.58 10.26
CA ILE A 119 10.46 -7.31 11.45
C ILE A 119 9.44 -7.02 12.54
N GLU A 120 8.92 -8.07 13.17
CA GLU A 120 7.87 -7.93 14.18
C GLU A 120 8.44 -7.48 15.52
N TRP A 121 8.13 -6.23 15.89
CA TRP A 121 8.59 -5.66 17.15
C TRP A 121 8.15 -6.50 18.36
N ALA A 122 6.89 -6.92 18.39
CA ALA A 122 6.36 -7.76 19.48
C ALA A 122 7.08 -9.10 19.62
N ARG A 123 7.68 -9.61 18.57
CA ARG A 123 8.48 -10.83 18.59
C ARG A 123 9.87 -10.58 19.11
N ILE A 124 10.48 -9.45 18.70
CA ILE A 124 11.81 -9.06 19.17
C ILE A 124 11.77 -8.67 20.65
N GLU A 125 10.69 -7.99 21.06
CA GLU A 125 10.54 -7.45 22.40
C GLU A 125 9.14 -7.76 22.96
N PRO A 126 8.87 -9.03 23.34
CA PRO A 126 7.55 -9.47 23.81
C PRO A 126 7.13 -8.82 25.13
N LYS A 127 8.08 -8.31 25.89
CA LYS A 127 7.90 -7.47 27.07
C LYS A 127 8.92 -6.36 27.04
N ARG A 128 8.57 -5.21 27.52
CA ARG A 128 9.44 -4.03 27.56
C ARG A 128 10.80 -4.36 28.16
N ASP A 129 11.88 -3.95 27.51
CA ASP A 129 13.30 -4.19 27.90
C ASP A 129 13.71 -5.69 27.93
N GLN A 130 12.93 -6.58 27.29
CA GLN A 130 13.23 -8.01 27.23
C GLN A 130 13.37 -8.48 25.77
N ILE A 131 14.58 -8.42 25.27
CA ILE A 131 14.89 -8.79 23.89
C ILE A 131 14.96 -10.31 23.73
N ASP A 132 14.26 -10.85 22.72
CA ASP A 132 14.35 -12.25 22.31
C ASP A 132 15.49 -12.43 21.30
N GLU A 133 16.64 -12.85 21.77
CA GLU A 133 17.83 -13.13 20.95
C GLU A 133 17.59 -14.28 19.94
N THR A 134 16.64 -15.17 20.20
CA THR A 134 16.29 -16.25 19.26
C THR A 134 15.54 -15.69 18.07
N ALA A 135 14.64 -14.74 18.30
CA ALA A 135 13.93 -14.04 17.22
C ALA A 135 14.90 -13.20 16.37
N LEU A 136 15.82 -12.47 17.00
CA LEU A 136 16.86 -11.74 16.28
C LEU A 136 17.73 -12.66 15.41
N ALA A 137 18.16 -13.81 15.96
CA ALA A 137 18.93 -14.80 15.21
C ALA A 137 18.16 -15.34 14.00
N HIS A 138 16.85 -15.61 14.17
CA HIS A 138 15.99 -16.07 13.06
C HIS A 138 15.91 -15.05 11.92
N TYR A 139 15.68 -13.76 12.20
CA TYR A 139 15.69 -12.73 11.17
C TYR A 139 17.08 -12.53 10.55
N SER A 140 18.15 -12.70 11.33
CA SER A 140 19.53 -12.70 10.82
C SER A 140 19.74 -13.82 9.78
N ASP A 141 19.35 -15.04 10.11
CA ASP A 141 19.45 -16.19 9.20
C ASP A 141 18.61 -15.98 7.93
N PHE A 142 17.45 -15.36 8.07
CA PHE A 142 16.57 -15.04 6.93
C PHE A 142 17.20 -14.00 6.00
N ILE A 143 17.77 -12.92 6.56
CA ILE A 143 18.50 -11.88 5.79
C ILE A 143 19.68 -12.51 5.05
N ASP A 144 20.49 -13.32 5.73
CA ASP A 144 21.64 -13.99 5.11
C ASP A 144 21.22 -14.90 3.97
N ALA A 145 20.11 -15.63 4.14
CA ALA A 145 19.60 -16.53 3.12
C ALA A 145 19.05 -15.76 1.88
N LEU A 146 18.40 -14.60 2.07
CA LEU A 146 18.01 -13.72 0.95
C LEU A 146 19.22 -13.22 0.18
N LEU A 147 20.22 -12.70 0.88
CA LEU A 147 21.45 -12.18 0.29
C LEU A 147 22.25 -13.27 -0.45
N ALA A 148 22.29 -14.50 0.08
CA ALA A 148 22.91 -15.64 -0.57
C ALA A 148 22.26 -16.00 -1.93
N LYS A 149 21.02 -15.57 -2.15
CA LYS A 149 20.28 -15.70 -3.43
C LYS A 149 20.35 -14.43 -4.30
N GLY A 150 21.05 -13.38 -3.86
CA GLY A 150 21.11 -12.10 -4.53
C GLY A 150 19.81 -11.29 -4.42
N ILE A 151 18.96 -11.63 -3.46
CA ILE A 151 17.71 -10.93 -3.18
C ILE A 151 17.99 -9.85 -2.11
N ARG A 152 17.82 -8.58 -2.46
CA ARG A 152 18.08 -7.46 -1.55
C ARG A 152 16.92 -7.30 -0.56
N PRO A 153 17.18 -7.30 0.75
CA PRO A 153 16.17 -7.02 1.76
C PRO A 153 15.84 -5.51 1.82
N VAL A 154 14.57 -5.18 2.00
CA VAL A 154 14.08 -3.85 2.41
C VAL A 154 13.26 -4.06 3.67
N ILE A 155 13.76 -3.57 4.80
CA ILE A 155 13.16 -3.83 6.11
C ILE A 155 12.22 -2.70 6.51
N THR A 156 10.97 -3.05 6.87
CA THR A 156 10.02 -2.13 7.50
C THR A 156 10.01 -2.35 9.01
N LEU A 157 10.21 -1.28 9.80
CA LEU A 157 10.33 -1.39 11.26
C LEU A 157 8.97 -1.46 11.94
N HIS A 158 8.00 -0.66 11.48
CA HIS A 158 6.65 -0.65 12.06
C HIS A 158 5.59 -0.81 10.97
N HIS A 159 4.83 -1.91 11.04
CA HIS A 159 3.80 -2.26 10.05
C HIS A 159 2.51 -2.68 10.73
N PHE A 160 1.77 -1.71 11.29
CA PHE A 160 0.43 -1.82 11.89
C PHE A 160 0.30 -2.68 13.15
N SER A 161 1.40 -3.13 13.71
CA SER A 161 1.39 -4.00 14.88
C SER A 161 2.32 -3.49 15.98
N ASN A 162 1.92 -3.71 17.22
CA ASN A 162 2.71 -3.36 18.40
C ASN A 162 2.78 -4.54 19.36
N PRO A 163 3.82 -4.61 20.22
CA PRO A 163 3.74 -5.36 21.45
C PRO A 163 2.57 -4.86 22.31
N VAL A 164 1.87 -5.77 23.00
CA VAL A 164 0.71 -5.39 23.85
C VAL A 164 1.06 -4.33 24.91
N TRP A 165 2.30 -4.30 25.39
CA TRP A 165 2.76 -3.33 26.38
C TRP A 165 2.87 -1.88 25.85
N VAL A 166 2.81 -1.65 24.54
CA VAL A 166 2.81 -0.30 23.93
C VAL A 166 1.46 0.40 24.14
N ASP A 167 0.37 -0.32 23.87
CA ASP A 167 -1.00 0.21 24.04
C ASP A 167 -1.98 -0.97 24.18
N ASP A 168 -2.26 -1.36 25.40
CA ASP A 168 -3.06 -2.55 25.68
C ASP A 168 -4.53 -2.38 25.23
N PRO A 169 -5.01 -3.15 24.25
CA PRO A 169 -6.39 -3.06 23.78
C PRO A 169 -7.46 -3.33 24.84
N ARG A 170 -7.07 -3.86 26.01
CA ARG A 170 -7.98 -4.10 27.15
C ARG A 170 -8.15 -2.88 28.04
N ASP A 171 -7.26 -1.88 27.96
CA ASP A 171 -7.27 -0.65 28.76
C ASP A 171 -7.17 0.61 27.91
N LEU A 172 -8.19 0.85 27.08
CA LEU A 172 -8.22 1.99 26.13
C LEU A 172 -8.13 3.36 26.81
N ALA A 173 -8.60 3.46 28.05
CA ALA A 173 -8.63 4.71 28.78
C ALA A 173 -7.29 5.06 29.43
N CYS A 174 -6.48 4.04 29.73
CA CYS A 174 -5.20 4.15 30.44
C CYS A 174 -5.24 5.16 31.61
N ALA A 175 -6.29 5.07 32.42
CA ALA A 175 -6.60 6.07 33.44
C ALA A 175 -5.58 6.15 34.59
N SER A 176 -4.74 5.12 34.74
CA SER A 176 -3.67 5.07 35.72
C SER A 176 -2.34 5.67 35.24
N GLY A 177 -2.30 6.11 33.97
CA GLY A 177 -1.08 6.53 33.32
C GLY A 177 -0.19 5.36 32.87
N PRO A 178 0.93 5.69 32.17
CA PRO A 178 1.81 4.66 31.62
C PRO A 178 2.53 3.83 32.69
N THR A 179 2.70 2.56 32.37
CA THR A 179 3.46 1.59 33.15
C THR A 179 4.33 0.76 32.20
N ASP A 180 5.24 -0.08 32.73
CA ASP A 180 6.06 -0.97 31.88
C ASP A 180 5.22 -2.04 31.13
N ASP A 181 4.04 -2.35 31.60
CA ASP A 181 3.11 -3.30 30.98
C ASP A 181 2.10 -2.63 30.02
N ASN A 182 1.99 -1.28 30.04
CA ASN A 182 1.14 -0.50 29.15
C ASN A 182 1.59 0.98 29.11
N LEU A 183 2.18 1.40 27.98
CA LEU A 183 2.61 2.79 27.81
C LEU A 183 1.49 3.75 27.40
N CYS A 184 0.26 3.29 27.24
CA CYS A 184 -0.92 4.08 26.83
C CYS A 184 -0.94 4.54 25.37
N GLY A 185 0.05 4.17 24.57
CA GLY A 185 0.10 4.42 23.11
C GLY A 185 0.34 5.86 22.71
N PHE A 186 0.25 6.07 21.39
CA PHE A 186 0.39 7.38 20.77
C PHE A 186 -0.75 8.34 21.20
N GLY A 187 -0.45 9.63 21.27
CA GLY A 187 -1.38 10.68 21.67
C GLY A 187 -1.58 10.81 23.18
N HIS A 188 -1.17 9.85 24.00
CA HIS A 188 -1.19 10.01 25.44
C HIS A 188 -0.09 10.99 25.89
N PRO A 189 -0.41 12.01 26.73
CA PRO A 189 0.54 13.09 27.04
C PRO A 189 1.88 12.63 27.64
N GLU A 190 1.87 11.56 28.43
CA GLU A 190 3.08 10.97 29.04
C GLU A 190 3.56 9.72 28.27
N GLY A 191 2.64 8.92 27.75
CA GLY A 191 2.94 7.65 27.07
C GLY A 191 3.43 7.82 25.65
N GLY A 192 2.83 8.71 24.87
CA GLY A 192 3.23 8.95 23.48
C GLY A 192 4.73 9.22 23.30
N PRO A 193 5.32 10.15 24.07
CA PRO A 193 6.78 10.36 24.05
C PRO A 193 7.60 9.11 24.43
N LEU A 194 7.08 8.25 25.33
CA LEU A 194 7.75 6.98 25.66
C LEU A 194 7.73 6.03 24.46
N VAL A 195 6.58 5.87 23.80
CA VAL A 195 6.49 5.02 22.60
C VAL A 195 7.42 5.50 21.48
N VAL A 196 7.57 6.81 21.32
CA VAL A 196 8.54 7.39 20.38
C VAL A 196 9.97 6.99 20.73
N ALA A 197 10.33 7.00 22.01
CA ALA A 197 11.66 6.59 22.48
C ALA A 197 11.90 5.10 22.25
N GLU A 198 10.94 4.24 22.59
CA GLU A 198 11.03 2.79 22.39
C GLU A 198 11.20 2.41 20.90
N LEU A 199 10.49 3.09 19.99
CA LEU A 199 10.66 2.87 18.55
C LEU A 199 12.05 3.30 18.06
N ALA A 200 12.64 4.35 18.63
CA ALA A 200 14.02 4.73 18.33
C ALA A 200 15.03 3.71 18.86
N GLU A 201 14.78 3.13 20.04
CA GLU A 201 15.60 2.05 20.61
C GLU A 201 15.48 0.77 19.77
N HIS A 202 14.26 0.39 19.36
CA HIS A 202 14.04 -0.71 18.44
C HIS A 202 14.79 -0.51 17.11
N ALA A 203 14.72 0.69 16.53
CA ALA A 203 15.44 1.02 15.30
C ALA A 203 16.96 0.94 15.49
N THR A 204 17.48 1.39 16.63
CA THR A 204 18.90 1.27 16.99
C THR A 204 19.32 -0.20 17.06
N LEU A 205 18.55 -1.02 17.78
CA LEU A 205 18.82 -2.45 17.91
C LEU A 205 18.88 -3.16 16.55
N LEU A 206 17.91 -2.89 15.66
CA LEU A 206 17.88 -3.54 14.34
C LEU A 206 19.02 -3.05 13.45
N ALA A 207 19.37 -1.77 13.50
CA ALA A 207 20.51 -1.21 12.77
C ALA A 207 21.86 -1.77 13.27
N GLU A 208 22.02 -1.98 14.59
CA GLU A 208 23.21 -2.64 15.17
C GLU A 208 23.34 -4.11 14.73
N ARG A 209 22.22 -4.80 14.60
CA ARG A 209 22.20 -6.25 14.30
C ARG A 209 22.28 -6.57 12.81
N PHE A 210 21.78 -5.69 11.95
CA PHE A 210 21.58 -5.98 10.54
C PHE A 210 22.18 -4.95 9.57
N GLY A 211 22.61 -3.76 10.04
CA GLY A 211 23.16 -2.69 9.20
C GLY A 211 24.46 -3.05 8.48
N ASP A 212 25.15 -4.13 8.91
CA ASP A 212 26.30 -4.66 8.19
C ASP A 212 25.90 -5.39 6.86
N ARG A 213 24.60 -5.60 6.61
CA ARG A 213 24.03 -6.38 5.50
C ARG A 213 22.79 -5.76 4.86
N VAL A 214 22.23 -4.73 5.47
CA VAL A 214 20.99 -4.07 5.04
C VAL A 214 21.25 -2.57 4.94
N ASP A 215 21.03 -1.99 3.75
CA ASP A 215 21.17 -0.56 3.52
C ASP A 215 19.83 0.17 3.41
N GLU A 216 18.71 -0.56 3.28
CA GLU A 216 17.42 0.02 2.89
C GLU A 216 16.35 -0.24 3.95
N TRP A 217 15.93 0.85 4.60
CA TRP A 217 15.06 0.84 5.77
C TRP A 217 13.78 1.63 5.53
N GLY A 218 12.63 1.05 5.85
CA GLY A 218 11.36 1.74 5.96
C GLY A 218 10.99 1.88 7.44
N THR A 219 10.73 3.08 7.90
CA THR A 219 10.39 3.31 9.32
C THR A 219 8.96 2.89 9.63
N VAL A 220 7.98 3.48 8.93
CA VAL A 220 6.55 3.28 9.14
C VAL A 220 5.83 2.94 7.83
N ASN A 221 4.81 2.10 7.96
CA ASN A 221 3.91 1.76 6.87
C ASN A 221 2.60 2.54 6.98
N GLU A 222 2.15 3.15 5.88
CA GLU A 222 0.84 3.81 5.71
C GLU A 222 0.34 4.59 6.95
N PRO A 223 1.07 5.58 7.42
CA PRO A 223 0.78 6.23 8.71
C PRO A 223 -0.67 6.69 8.86
N VAL A 224 -1.23 7.40 7.86
CA VAL A 224 -2.59 7.93 7.98
C VAL A 224 -3.62 6.79 8.02
N ASN A 225 -3.42 5.75 7.22
CA ASN A 225 -4.31 4.59 7.19
C ASN A 225 -4.28 3.84 8.53
N TYR A 226 -3.07 3.55 9.04
CA TYR A 226 -2.90 2.91 10.34
C TYR A 226 -3.53 3.73 11.47
N LEU A 227 -3.17 5.01 11.58
CA LEU A 227 -3.66 5.85 12.68
C LEU A 227 -5.18 6.05 12.62
N LEU A 228 -5.75 6.23 11.42
CA LEU A 228 -7.18 6.32 11.25
C LEU A 228 -7.87 5.03 11.71
N ALA A 229 -7.37 3.87 11.28
CA ALA A 229 -7.97 2.59 11.64
C ALA A 229 -7.81 2.24 13.12
N ALA A 230 -6.64 2.50 13.72
CA ALA A 230 -6.31 2.10 15.09
C ALA A 230 -6.80 3.10 16.16
N TYR A 231 -6.57 4.39 15.90
CA TYR A 231 -6.84 5.48 16.85
C TYR A 231 -8.05 6.33 16.45
N GLY A 232 -8.34 6.44 15.16
CA GLY A 232 -9.44 7.25 14.66
C GLY A 232 -10.82 6.61 14.81
N ILE A 233 -10.98 5.39 14.30
CA ILE A 233 -12.27 4.67 14.23
C ILE A 233 -12.30 3.34 14.99
N GLY A 234 -11.19 2.90 15.56
CA GLY A 234 -11.12 1.70 16.38
C GLY A 234 -11.28 0.38 15.62
N TYR A 235 -10.94 0.36 14.33
CA TYR A 235 -11.05 -0.81 13.47
C TYR A 235 -9.84 -1.76 13.59
N PHE A 236 -8.68 -1.22 13.96
CA PHE A 236 -7.44 -1.95 14.29
C PHE A 236 -7.13 -1.81 15.78
N PRO A 237 -6.28 -2.69 16.36
CA PRO A 237 -5.79 -2.48 17.70
C PRO A 237 -5.03 -1.13 17.81
N PRO A 238 -5.07 -0.44 18.94
CA PRO A 238 -5.72 -0.83 20.19
C PRO A 238 -7.26 -0.72 20.19
N GLY A 239 -7.88 -0.09 19.18
CA GLY A 239 -9.34 0.05 19.09
C GLY A 239 -9.87 1.39 19.64
N LYS A 240 -9.05 2.44 19.64
CA LYS A 240 -9.46 3.79 20.08
C LYS A 240 -10.31 4.48 19.00
N ASN A 241 -11.21 5.37 19.43
CA ASN A 241 -12.10 6.13 18.54
C ASN A 241 -12.06 7.62 18.88
N THR A 242 -11.18 8.35 18.22
CA THR A 242 -10.90 9.78 18.47
C THR A 242 -11.28 10.69 17.30
N ILE A 243 -11.83 10.13 16.20
CA ILE A 243 -12.09 10.89 14.97
C ILE A 243 -13.04 12.08 15.18
N PHE A 244 -13.95 12.00 16.16
CA PHE A 244 -14.88 13.08 16.47
C PHE A 244 -14.28 14.19 17.35
N SER A 245 -13.09 13.94 17.95
CA SER A 245 -12.25 14.91 18.65
C SER A 245 -10.95 15.15 17.88
N LEU A 246 -11.05 15.39 16.59
CA LEU A 246 -9.94 15.33 15.64
C LEU A 246 -8.71 16.14 16.10
N LEU A 247 -8.90 17.41 16.48
CA LEU A 247 -7.77 18.28 16.86
C LEU A 247 -7.22 17.97 18.26
N ASP A 248 -8.10 17.62 19.21
CA ASP A 248 -7.71 17.46 20.60
C ASP A 248 -7.14 16.07 20.90
N ASP A 249 -7.66 15.03 20.25
CA ASP A 249 -7.32 13.64 20.57
C ASP A 249 -6.58 12.92 19.41
N PHE A 250 -6.92 13.17 18.13
CA PHE A 250 -6.31 12.47 17.01
C PHE A 250 -5.03 13.16 16.50
N VAL A 251 -5.00 14.48 16.40
CA VAL A 251 -3.81 15.23 15.95
C VAL A 251 -2.58 14.98 16.85
N PRO A 252 -2.68 14.86 18.18
CA PRO A 252 -1.57 14.40 19.02
C PRO A 252 -1.02 13.02 18.63
N VAL A 253 -1.87 12.06 18.25
CA VAL A 253 -1.46 10.73 17.77
C VAL A 253 -0.63 10.88 16.49
N VAL A 254 -1.10 11.71 15.54
CA VAL A 254 -0.37 11.98 14.27
C VAL A 254 0.99 12.59 14.56
N ARG A 255 1.06 13.56 15.48
CA ARG A 255 2.31 14.23 15.88
C ARG A 255 3.32 13.25 16.46
N ASP A 256 2.90 12.39 17.38
CA ASP A 256 3.77 11.38 17.99
C ASP A 256 4.29 10.40 16.94
N TYR A 257 3.45 10.01 15.98
CA TYR A 257 3.84 9.06 14.95
C TYR A 257 4.83 9.66 13.92
N ILE A 258 4.69 10.95 13.59
CA ILE A 258 5.71 11.67 12.81
C ILE A 258 7.02 11.77 13.60
N SER A 259 6.93 12.04 14.92
CA SER A 259 8.10 12.07 15.80
C SER A 259 8.79 10.71 15.88
N ALA A 260 8.03 9.61 15.92
CA ALA A 260 8.56 8.25 15.91
C ALA A 260 9.32 7.96 14.61
N HIS A 261 8.74 8.32 13.45
CA HIS A 261 9.47 8.22 12.18
C HIS A 261 10.80 8.96 12.21
N ALA A 262 10.80 10.23 12.62
CA ALA A 262 12.00 11.06 12.65
C ALA A 262 13.04 10.54 13.65
N ALA A 263 12.61 9.98 14.79
CA ALA A 263 13.47 9.38 15.79
C ALA A 263 14.13 8.09 15.27
N MET A 264 13.33 7.19 14.66
CA MET A 264 13.84 5.97 14.00
C MET A 264 14.82 6.29 12.87
N TYR A 265 14.50 7.28 12.01
CA TYR A 265 15.39 7.73 10.94
C TYR A 265 16.76 8.14 11.51
N LYS A 266 16.78 8.99 12.53
CA LYS A 266 18.01 9.46 13.17
C LYS A 266 18.78 8.31 13.84
N ALA A 267 18.07 7.39 14.49
CA ALA A 267 18.66 6.22 15.14
C ALA A 267 19.37 5.33 14.11
N ILE A 268 18.72 5.00 13.00
CA ILE A 268 19.32 4.21 11.93
C ILE A 268 20.54 4.92 11.34
N LYS A 269 20.40 6.20 10.94
CA LYS A 269 21.51 6.97 10.33
C LYS A 269 22.71 7.12 11.25
N ALA A 270 22.52 7.10 12.57
CA ALA A 270 23.60 7.19 13.55
C ALA A 270 24.29 5.84 13.81
N THR A 271 23.55 4.73 13.65
CA THR A 271 24.00 3.39 14.05
C THR A 271 24.50 2.58 12.86
N ASP A 272 23.77 2.58 11.76
CA ASP A 272 24.16 1.91 10.53
C ASP A 272 25.15 2.77 9.75
N THR A 273 26.41 2.36 9.82
CA THR A 273 27.56 3.07 9.19
C THR A 273 28.26 2.22 8.13
N THR A 274 27.70 1.06 7.79
CA THR A 274 28.25 0.14 6.81
C THR A 274 27.53 0.28 5.48
N ASP A 275 28.26 0.62 4.44
CA ASP A 275 27.77 0.59 3.05
C ASP A 275 27.84 -0.86 2.56
N ALA A 276 26.77 -1.63 2.76
CA ALA A 276 26.73 -3.07 2.49
C ALA A 276 26.52 -3.40 1.01
N ASP A 277 25.94 -2.48 0.23
CA ASP A 277 25.70 -2.68 -1.21
C ASP A 277 26.72 -1.96 -2.10
N GLY A 278 27.59 -1.15 -1.54
CA GLY A 278 28.69 -0.49 -2.24
C GLY A 278 28.28 0.74 -3.04
N ASP A 279 27.13 1.36 -2.73
CA ASP A 279 26.61 2.52 -3.44
C ASP A 279 27.13 3.87 -2.93
N GLY A 280 27.85 3.87 -1.80
CA GLY A 280 28.40 5.05 -1.13
C GLY A 280 27.51 5.63 -0.04
N VAL A 281 26.38 4.97 0.30
CA VAL A 281 25.41 5.39 1.31
C VAL A 281 25.16 4.23 2.28
N ALA A 282 25.62 4.35 3.53
CA ALA A 282 25.51 3.27 4.51
C ALA A 282 24.05 2.90 4.88
N ALA A 283 23.15 3.90 4.93
CA ALA A 283 21.74 3.67 5.23
C ALA A 283 20.86 4.60 4.39
N SER A 284 19.91 4.01 3.71
CA SER A 284 18.85 4.68 2.95
C SER A 284 17.52 4.50 3.67
N VAL A 285 16.96 5.56 4.25
CA VAL A 285 15.82 5.48 5.16
C VAL A 285 14.62 6.22 4.59
N GLY A 286 13.50 5.52 4.43
CA GLY A 286 12.24 6.05 3.93
C GLY A 286 11.04 5.70 4.79
N LEU A 287 9.88 6.06 4.31
CA LEU A 287 8.57 5.63 4.80
C LEU A 287 7.64 5.32 3.62
N SER A 288 6.57 4.58 3.87
CA SER A 288 5.59 4.26 2.83
C SER A 288 4.25 4.94 3.12
N LEU A 289 3.70 5.62 2.11
CA LEU A 289 2.39 6.27 2.19
C LEU A 289 1.36 5.51 1.38
N SER A 290 0.19 5.31 1.97
CA SER A 290 -1.00 4.88 1.25
C SER A 290 -1.53 6.02 0.38
N GLY A 291 -2.02 5.67 -0.79
CA GLY A 291 -2.66 6.63 -1.68
C GLY A 291 -3.81 6.01 -2.46
N GLY A 292 -4.76 6.84 -2.84
CA GLY A 292 -5.91 6.48 -3.65
C GLY A 292 -6.22 7.54 -4.69
N GLU A 293 -6.98 7.17 -5.70
CA GLU A 293 -7.60 8.13 -6.64
C GLU A 293 -8.91 8.62 -6.03
N TRP A 294 -8.88 9.80 -5.41
CA TRP A 294 -10.06 10.39 -4.78
C TRP A 294 -10.87 11.22 -5.76
N VAL A 295 -12.17 10.93 -5.88
CA VAL A 295 -13.08 11.58 -6.83
C VAL A 295 -14.12 12.41 -6.08
N PRO A 296 -14.28 13.71 -6.39
CA PRO A 296 -15.38 14.49 -5.82
C PRO A 296 -16.73 13.84 -6.20
N SER A 297 -17.63 13.68 -5.25
CA SER A 297 -18.91 12.99 -5.46
C SER A 297 -20.05 13.69 -4.73
N ARG A 298 -21.26 13.48 -5.26
CA ARG A 298 -22.51 13.93 -4.63
C ARG A 298 -23.66 13.04 -5.06
N GLY A 299 -24.37 12.44 -4.11
CA GLY A 299 -25.47 11.54 -4.40
C GLY A 299 -25.04 10.34 -5.26
N ASN A 300 -23.85 9.81 -4.96
CA ASN A 300 -23.21 8.65 -5.62
C ASN A 300 -22.83 8.87 -7.11
N GLU A 301 -22.74 10.12 -7.53
CA GLU A 301 -22.29 10.49 -8.88
C GLU A 301 -21.05 11.41 -8.78
N PRO A 302 -20.15 11.41 -9.78
CA PRO A 302 -19.07 12.39 -9.86
C PRO A 302 -19.61 13.81 -9.79
N SER A 303 -18.93 14.71 -9.06
CA SER A 303 -19.40 16.06 -8.76
C SER A 303 -18.39 17.13 -9.17
N ASP A 304 -18.89 18.19 -9.84
CA ASP A 304 -18.13 19.42 -10.11
C ASP A 304 -18.44 20.52 -9.09
N HIS A 305 -19.18 20.23 -8.02
CA HIS A 305 -19.52 21.21 -7.01
C HIS A 305 -18.26 21.68 -6.27
N PRO A 306 -18.03 23.01 -6.12
CA PRO A 306 -16.81 23.54 -5.50
C PRO A 306 -16.51 22.98 -4.11
N ASP A 307 -17.55 22.75 -3.28
CA ASP A 307 -17.37 22.20 -1.93
C ASP A 307 -16.89 20.74 -1.96
N ASP A 308 -17.35 19.93 -2.92
CA ASP A 308 -16.92 18.52 -3.05
C ASP A 308 -15.48 18.44 -3.59
N ILE A 309 -15.11 19.33 -4.50
CA ILE A 309 -13.73 19.48 -4.96
C ILE A 309 -12.83 19.86 -3.78
N ALA A 310 -13.25 20.86 -2.98
CA ALA A 310 -12.49 21.27 -1.80
C ALA A 310 -12.41 20.15 -0.73
N ALA A 311 -13.45 19.36 -0.56
CA ALA A 311 -13.44 18.19 0.33
C ALA A 311 -12.42 17.14 -0.15
N ARG A 312 -12.42 16.84 -1.46
CA ARG A 312 -11.43 15.95 -2.07
C ARG A 312 -10.01 16.48 -1.84
N ASP A 313 -9.75 17.76 -2.07
CA ASP A 313 -8.42 18.36 -1.96
C ASP A 313 -7.90 18.32 -0.51
N ARG A 314 -8.76 18.54 0.50
CA ARG A 314 -8.41 18.38 1.92
C ARG A 314 -8.07 16.93 2.27
N LEU A 315 -8.88 15.97 1.79
CA LEU A 315 -8.61 14.55 2.02
C LEU A 315 -7.29 14.12 1.35
N VAL A 316 -7.06 14.53 0.11
CA VAL A 316 -5.81 14.28 -0.62
C VAL A 316 -4.63 14.87 0.15
N TYR A 317 -4.73 16.08 0.68
CA TYR A 317 -3.66 16.69 1.45
C TYR A 317 -3.32 15.84 2.70
N VAL A 318 -4.31 15.51 3.51
CA VAL A 318 -4.08 14.74 4.75
C VAL A 318 -3.58 13.33 4.43
N PHE A 319 -4.16 12.68 3.43
CA PHE A 319 -3.87 11.28 3.13
C PHE A 319 -2.54 11.08 2.39
N HIS A 320 -2.19 11.99 1.46
CA HIS A 320 -1.01 11.82 0.62
C HIS A 320 0.18 12.68 1.06
N PHE A 321 -0.06 13.89 1.63
CA PHE A 321 1.03 14.87 1.73
C PHE A 321 1.42 15.25 3.16
N LEU A 322 0.50 15.22 4.13
CA LEU A 322 0.72 15.71 5.49
C LEU A 322 2.02 15.18 6.12
N PHE A 323 2.25 13.85 6.06
CA PHE A 323 3.46 13.23 6.62
C PHE A 323 4.73 13.61 5.87
N ALA A 324 4.71 13.51 4.53
CA ALA A 324 5.89 13.81 3.73
C ALA A 324 6.25 15.30 3.80
N ASP A 325 5.28 16.20 3.79
CA ASP A 325 5.50 17.64 3.96
C ASP A 325 6.13 17.92 5.34
N ALA A 326 5.57 17.32 6.40
CA ALA A 326 6.05 17.53 7.77
C ALA A 326 7.53 17.14 7.92
N VAL A 327 7.92 15.96 7.42
CA VAL A 327 9.31 15.48 7.59
C VAL A 327 10.30 16.15 6.63
N ARG A 328 9.84 16.66 5.51
CA ARG A 328 10.69 17.42 4.59
C ARG A 328 10.96 18.84 5.06
N GLU A 329 9.90 19.52 5.51
CA GLU A 329 9.98 20.92 5.90
C GLU A 329 10.35 21.11 7.37
N GLY A 330 10.16 20.10 8.22
CA GLY A 330 10.34 20.21 9.67
C GLY A 330 9.27 21.10 10.29
N LYS A 331 8.02 20.94 9.81
CA LYS A 331 6.87 21.71 10.25
C LYS A 331 5.63 20.86 10.29
N PHE A 332 4.66 21.26 11.12
CA PHE A 332 3.41 20.54 11.26
C PHE A 332 2.19 21.44 11.02
N ASP A 333 1.21 20.92 10.31
CA ASP A 333 -0.11 21.50 10.17
C ASP A 333 -1.02 20.96 11.29
N ALA A 334 -1.03 21.64 12.43
CA ALA A 334 -1.72 21.19 13.62
C ALA A 334 -3.24 21.36 13.55
N ASN A 335 -3.73 22.19 12.63
CA ASN A 335 -5.15 22.47 12.46
C ASN A 335 -5.74 21.81 11.19
N LEU A 336 -4.91 21.14 10.39
CA LEU A 336 -5.25 20.41 9.17
C LEU A 336 -5.89 21.29 8.07
N ASP A 337 -5.49 22.55 7.97
CA ASP A 337 -5.98 23.49 6.95
C ASP A 337 -5.12 23.57 5.68
N GLY A 338 -4.02 22.82 5.63
CA GLY A 338 -3.05 22.80 4.54
C GLY A 338 -1.89 23.77 4.72
N THR A 339 -1.78 24.43 5.88
CA THR A 339 -0.71 25.37 6.21
C THR A 339 0.22 24.79 7.25
N LEU A 340 1.52 24.78 6.97
CA LEU A 340 2.54 24.31 7.91
C LEU A 340 2.97 25.45 8.84
N GLU A 341 2.39 25.57 10.01
CA GLU A 341 2.62 26.68 10.94
C GLU A 341 3.47 26.33 12.17
N GLU A 342 3.46 25.08 12.62
CA GLU A 342 4.16 24.66 13.83
C GLU A 342 5.59 24.17 13.49
N GLU A 343 6.61 24.84 14.03
CA GLU A 343 8.00 24.46 13.79
C GLU A 343 8.38 23.17 14.52
N GLN A 344 8.91 22.19 13.76
CA GLN A 344 9.38 20.89 14.23
C GLN A 344 10.76 20.58 13.62
N PRO A 345 11.80 21.31 14.02
CA PRO A 345 13.12 21.23 13.36
C PRO A 345 13.74 19.83 13.41
N ASP A 346 13.38 19.02 14.40
CA ASP A 346 13.86 17.65 14.56
C ASP A 346 13.34 16.69 13.49
N TRP A 347 12.26 17.02 12.79
CA TRP A 347 11.71 16.22 11.71
C TRP A 347 12.35 16.52 10.36
N LYS A 348 12.96 17.70 10.24
CA LYS A 348 13.43 18.22 8.95
C LYS A 348 14.45 17.33 8.27
N GLY A 349 14.15 16.94 7.02
CA GLY A 349 15.05 16.16 6.16
C GLY A 349 15.19 14.69 6.55
N THR A 350 14.23 14.13 7.27
CA THR A 350 14.24 12.73 7.70
C THR A 350 13.60 11.79 6.67
N LEU A 351 13.93 11.94 5.37
CA LEU A 351 13.35 11.14 4.30
C LEU A 351 14.32 11.06 3.12
N ASP A 352 14.90 9.88 2.86
CA ASP A 352 15.81 9.64 1.73
C ASP A 352 15.06 9.15 0.48
N TRP A 353 13.99 8.35 0.65
CA TRP A 353 13.11 7.85 -0.41
C TRP A 353 11.68 7.73 0.09
N LEU A 354 10.70 7.74 -0.82
CA LEU A 354 9.29 7.63 -0.50
C LEU A 354 8.69 6.36 -1.12
N GLY A 355 8.13 5.49 -0.27
CA GLY A 355 7.28 4.39 -0.66
C GLY A 355 5.88 4.88 -1.02
N VAL A 356 5.37 4.43 -2.15
CA VAL A 356 4.03 4.74 -2.66
C VAL A 356 3.23 3.44 -2.72
N GLN A 357 2.07 3.42 -2.08
CA GLN A 357 1.15 2.27 -2.09
C GLN A 357 -0.16 2.68 -2.74
N TYR A 358 -0.62 1.88 -3.70
CA TYR A 358 -1.81 2.20 -4.47
C TYR A 358 -2.67 0.98 -4.73
N TYR A 359 -3.95 1.08 -4.38
CA TYR A 359 -4.91 -0.01 -4.54
C TYR A 359 -6.23 0.40 -5.20
N PHE A 360 -6.73 1.65 -4.95
CA PHE A 360 -8.14 1.95 -5.17
C PHE A 360 -8.42 3.34 -5.74
N ARG A 361 -9.62 3.45 -6.30
CA ARG A 361 -10.32 4.70 -6.58
C ARG A 361 -11.60 4.74 -5.76
N ALA A 362 -11.86 5.88 -5.08
CA ALA A 362 -13.05 6.07 -4.24
C ALA A 362 -13.59 7.50 -4.31
N GLY A 363 -14.87 7.64 -4.01
CA GLY A 363 -15.52 8.94 -3.95
C GLY A 363 -15.36 9.64 -2.60
N VAL A 364 -15.52 10.96 -2.59
CA VAL A 364 -15.57 11.79 -1.39
C VAL A 364 -16.52 12.95 -1.60
N THR A 365 -17.36 13.25 -0.61
CA THR A 365 -18.30 14.36 -0.64
C THR A 365 -18.12 15.32 0.53
N SER A 366 -18.54 16.57 0.35
CA SER A 366 -18.68 17.56 1.44
C SER A 366 -19.99 17.42 2.21
N VAL A 367 -20.94 16.64 1.70
CA VAL A 367 -22.25 16.48 2.31
C VAL A 367 -22.13 15.73 3.64
N ASN A 368 -22.77 16.25 4.67
CA ASN A 368 -22.79 15.77 6.05
C ASN A 368 -21.45 15.85 6.82
N GLY A 369 -20.31 16.13 6.16
CA GLY A 369 -19.02 16.39 6.80
C GLY A 369 -18.69 15.47 7.97
N LEU A 370 -18.64 14.14 7.72
CA LEU A 370 -18.50 13.13 8.77
C LEU A 370 -17.23 13.30 9.61
N VAL A 371 -16.12 13.66 8.95
CA VAL A 371 -14.87 13.96 9.64
C VAL A 371 -14.86 15.45 9.98
N PRO A 372 -14.96 15.81 11.27
CA PRO A 372 -14.93 17.20 11.71
C PRO A 372 -13.68 17.93 11.23
N VAL A 373 -13.70 19.25 11.17
CA VAL A 373 -12.60 20.11 10.68
C VAL A 373 -12.35 19.95 9.18
N LEU A 374 -12.08 18.73 8.72
CA LEU A 374 -11.88 18.47 7.29
C LEU A 374 -13.18 18.61 6.48
N ASN A 375 -14.31 18.42 7.12
CA ASN A 375 -15.63 18.47 6.49
C ASN A 375 -15.70 17.59 5.24
N VAL A 376 -15.30 16.33 5.41
CA VAL A 376 -15.29 15.32 4.34
C VAL A 376 -16.06 14.07 4.76
N THR A 377 -16.67 13.41 3.78
CA THR A 377 -17.28 12.09 3.93
C THR A 377 -16.75 11.21 2.79
N PRO A 378 -15.70 10.42 3.03
CA PRO A 378 -15.21 9.49 2.04
C PRO A 378 -16.15 8.28 1.89
N CYS A 379 -16.10 7.64 0.72
CA CYS A 379 -16.75 6.35 0.48
C CYS A 379 -15.98 5.24 1.19
N PHE A 380 -16.63 4.52 2.09
CA PHE A 380 -16.15 3.27 2.65
C PHE A 380 -17.20 2.18 2.41
N SER A 381 -16.77 0.95 2.17
CA SER A 381 -17.58 -0.19 1.71
C SER A 381 -18.89 -0.44 2.45
N SER A 382 -18.93 -0.20 3.76
CA SER A 382 -20.12 -0.40 4.59
C SER A 382 -20.87 0.90 4.90
N PHE A 383 -20.43 2.03 4.35
CA PHE A 383 -20.89 3.35 4.75
C PHE A 383 -21.01 4.29 3.55
N ASP A 384 -22.17 4.29 2.93
CA ASP A 384 -22.52 5.19 1.83
C ASP A 384 -23.42 6.33 2.31
N MET A 385 -22.93 7.55 2.20
CA MET A 385 -23.71 8.77 2.46
C MET A 385 -23.81 9.67 1.22
N GLY A 386 -23.87 9.06 0.05
CA GLY A 386 -23.86 9.77 -1.23
C GLY A 386 -22.45 10.09 -1.74
N SER A 387 -21.44 9.43 -1.16
CA SER A 387 -20.03 9.60 -1.51
C SER A 387 -19.50 8.53 -2.47
N CYS A 388 -20.15 7.38 -2.57
CA CYS A 388 -19.66 6.25 -3.36
C CYS A 388 -20.00 6.38 -4.83
N VAL A 389 -19.00 6.52 -5.70
CA VAL A 389 -19.16 6.56 -7.15
C VAL A 389 -19.07 5.16 -7.74
N ALA A 390 -19.88 4.90 -8.78
CA ALA A 390 -19.79 3.65 -9.50
C ALA A 390 -18.40 3.45 -10.12
N PRO A 391 -17.92 2.19 -10.25
CA PRO A 391 -16.70 1.89 -10.98
C PRO A 391 -16.80 2.39 -12.43
N ILE A 392 -15.68 2.88 -12.97
CA ILE A 392 -15.59 3.28 -14.40
C ILE A 392 -15.92 2.11 -15.31
N HIS A 393 -15.55 0.91 -14.89
CA HIS A 393 -15.97 -0.33 -15.55
C HIS A 393 -16.30 -1.38 -14.48
N PRO A 394 -17.41 -2.17 -14.65
CA PRO A 394 -17.80 -3.19 -13.67
C PRO A 394 -16.70 -4.19 -13.33
N SER A 395 -15.83 -4.53 -14.28
CA SER A 395 -14.71 -5.43 -14.05
C SER A 395 -13.58 -4.85 -13.19
N TYR A 396 -13.63 -3.56 -12.85
CA TYR A 396 -12.66 -2.95 -11.93
C TYR A 396 -13.05 -3.12 -10.47
N CYS A 397 -14.28 -3.58 -10.20
CA CYS A 397 -14.72 -3.86 -8.85
C CYS A 397 -13.89 -4.97 -8.19
N VAL A 398 -13.46 -4.74 -6.94
CA VAL A 398 -12.80 -5.72 -6.06
C VAL A 398 -13.74 -6.03 -4.91
N PRO A 399 -14.61 -7.05 -5.04
CA PRO A 399 -15.72 -7.27 -4.12
C PRO A 399 -15.30 -7.54 -2.67
N SER A 400 -14.22 -8.30 -2.49
CA SER A 400 -13.71 -8.63 -1.15
C SER A 400 -13.18 -7.44 -0.37
N MET A 401 -12.88 -6.33 -1.07
CA MET A 401 -12.39 -5.08 -0.48
C MET A 401 -13.38 -3.92 -0.66
N ALA A 402 -14.46 -4.15 -1.41
CA ALA A 402 -15.51 -3.19 -1.73
C ALA A 402 -15.01 -1.84 -2.29
N TYR A 403 -13.97 -1.87 -3.11
CA TYR A 403 -13.45 -0.69 -3.81
C TYR A 403 -13.20 -0.97 -5.30
N GLU A 404 -13.00 0.09 -6.06
CA GLU A 404 -12.61 0.01 -7.47
C GLU A 404 -11.07 -0.05 -7.59
N HIS A 405 -10.54 -1.08 -8.25
CA HIS A 405 -9.16 -1.08 -8.71
C HIS A 405 -9.08 -0.29 -10.04
N TYR A 406 -8.44 0.89 -10.00
CA TYR A 406 -8.33 1.79 -11.15
C TYR A 406 -6.87 1.98 -11.56
N PRO A 407 -6.34 1.22 -12.53
CA PRO A 407 -4.92 1.23 -12.88
C PRO A 407 -4.33 2.61 -13.19
N PRO A 408 -5.02 3.53 -13.93
CA PRO A 408 -4.46 4.86 -14.22
C PRO A 408 -4.20 5.73 -12.98
N GLY A 409 -4.88 5.48 -11.85
CA GLY A 409 -4.68 6.22 -10.61
C GLY A 409 -3.27 6.08 -10.04
N LEU A 410 -2.59 4.95 -10.29
CA LEU A 410 -1.18 4.80 -9.91
C LEU A 410 -0.29 5.84 -10.61
N TYR A 411 -0.47 6.05 -11.91
CA TYR A 411 0.25 7.11 -12.62
C TYR A 411 -0.04 8.49 -12.03
N ASN A 412 -1.32 8.80 -11.77
CA ASN A 412 -1.73 10.09 -11.23
C ASN A 412 -1.08 10.34 -9.86
N LEU A 413 -1.07 9.33 -8.99
CA LEU A 413 -0.45 9.40 -7.67
C LEU A 413 1.07 9.58 -7.76
N LEU A 414 1.77 8.77 -8.55
CA LEU A 414 3.22 8.89 -8.77
C LEU A 414 3.58 10.27 -9.34
N LYS A 415 2.79 10.77 -10.30
CA LYS A 415 3.00 12.08 -10.90
C LYS A 415 2.81 13.20 -9.87
N SER A 416 1.80 13.11 -9.00
CA SER A 416 1.54 14.10 -7.96
C SER A 416 2.70 14.19 -6.95
N TYR A 417 3.27 13.05 -6.54
CA TYR A 417 4.46 13.03 -5.69
C TYR A 417 5.71 13.55 -6.40
N GLY A 418 5.94 13.13 -7.66
CA GLY A 418 7.08 13.61 -8.44
C GLY A 418 7.07 15.12 -8.67
N ASP A 419 5.89 15.71 -8.89
CA ASP A 419 5.71 17.15 -9.04
C ASP A 419 5.88 17.92 -7.72
N ARG A 420 5.39 17.35 -6.61
CA ARG A 420 5.48 17.99 -5.30
C ARG A 420 6.88 17.87 -4.69
N TYR A 421 7.58 16.77 -4.91
CA TYR A 421 8.87 16.45 -4.31
C TYR A 421 9.94 16.17 -5.37
N PRO A 422 10.31 17.16 -6.20
CA PRO A 422 11.27 16.95 -7.28
C PRO A 422 12.62 16.47 -6.73
N GLY A 423 13.14 15.39 -7.32
CA GLY A 423 14.41 14.78 -6.92
C GLY A 423 14.31 13.79 -5.74
N LEU A 424 13.13 13.58 -5.15
CA LEU A 424 12.93 12.51 -4.17
C LEU A 424 12.70 11.19 -4.92
N PRO A 425 13.51 10.14 -4.66
CA PRO A 425 13.29 8.82 -5.22
C PRO A 425 11.96 8.23 -4.73
N LEU A 426 11.16 7.68 -5.66
CA LEU A 426 9.93 6.99 -5.36
C LEU A 426 10.08 5.48 -5.58
N VAL A 427 9.40 4.69 -4.76
CA VAL A 427 9.28 3.24 -4.93
C VAL A 427 7.81 2.89 -4.78
N VAL A 428 7.23 2.15 -5.73
CA VAL A 428 5.93 1.53 -5.45
C VAL A 428 6.18 0.38 -4.48
N SER A 429 6.08 0.70 -3.19
CA SER A 429 6.40 -0.22 -2.09
C SER A 429 5.32 -1.26 -1.85
N GLU A 430 4.10 -1.01 -2.36
CA GLU A 430 3.02 -1.98 -2.47
C GLU A 430 2.06 -1.61 -3.61
N GLY A 431 1.58 -2.64 -4.28
CA GLY A 431 0.47 -2.56 -5.23
C GLY A 431 0.02 -3.96 -5.59
N GLY A 432 -1.29 -4.18 -5.58
CA GLY A 432 -1.84 -5.51 -5.79
C GLY A 432 -3.36 -5.49 -6.00
N ILE A 433 -3.96 -6.66 -6.05
CA ILE A 433 -5.41 -6.83 -6.17
C ILE A 433 -5.87 -8.08 -5.42
N ALA A 434 -6.90 -7.94 -4.60
CA ALA A 434 -7.55 -9.07 -3.96
C ALA A 434 -8.43 -9.81 -4.98
N THR A 435 -8.02 -11.02 -5.37
CA THR A 435 -8.72 -11.84 -6.36
C THR A 435 -8.29 -13.29 -6.28
N GLU A 436 -9.21 -14.21 -6.56
CA GLU A 436 -8.88 -15.62 -6.80
C GLU A 436 -8.59 -15.92 -8.28
N VAL A 437 -8.81 -14.94 -9.17
CA VAL A 437 -8.61 -15.09 -10.61
C VAL A 437 -7.18 -14.76 -11.01
N GLY A 438 -6.38 -15.76 -11.29
CA GLY A 438 -4.95 -15.59 -11.62
C GLY A 438 -4.70 -14.69 -12.84
N ALA A 439 -5.55 -14.71 -13.87
CA ALA A 439 -5.45 -13.82 -15.03
C ALA A 439 -5.63 -12.35 -14.62
N ARG A 440 -6.58 -12.05 -13.74
CA ARG A 440 -6.86 -10.72 -13.22
C ARG A 440 -5.66 -10.19 -12.39
N ARG A 441 -4.99 -11.06 -11.62
CA ARG A 441 -3.75 -10.70 -10.90
C ARG A 441 -2.61 -10.42 -11.87
N ALA A 442 -2.49 -11.16 -12.97
CA ALA A 442 -1.52 -10.88 -14.01
C ALA A 442 -1.78 -9.53 -14.70
N GLU A 443 -3.05 -9.22 -15.00
CA GLU A 443 -3.45 -7.90 -15.52
C GLU A 443 -3.10 -6.78 -14.56
N ASN A 444 -3.33 -6.94 -13.25
CA ASN A 444 -2.92 -5.95 -12.24
C ASN A 444 -1.41 -5.69 -12.30
N ALA A 445 -0.57 -6.72 -12.26
CA ALA A 445 0.88 -6.57 -12.25
C ALA A 445 1.39 -5.89 -13.54
N VAL A 446 0.91 -6.33 -14.72
CA VAL A 446 1.34 -5.75 -16.00
C VAL A 446 0.89 -4.30 -16.13
N ARG A 447 -0.38 -3.99 -15.80
CA ARG A 447 -0.93 -2.62 -15.89
C ARG A 447 -0.26 -1.68 -14.90
N ALA A 448 0.05 -2.13 -13.68
CA ALA A 448 0.81 -1.33 -12.71
C ALA A 448 2.18 -0.93 -13.30
N LEU A 449 2.91 -1.89 -13.88
CA LEU A 449 4.21 -1.65 -14.50
C LEU A 449 4.11 -0.72 -15.74
N GLU A 450 3.03 -0.79 -16.53
CA GLU A 450 2.77 0.16 -17.61
C GLU A 450 2.56 1.59 -17.07
N GLN A 451 1.82 1.77 -15.96
CA GLN A 451 1.63 3.09 -15.35
C GLN A 451 2.93 3.63 -14.73
N ILE A 452 3.76 2.77 -14.15
CA ILE A 452 5.09 3.13 -13.65
C ILE A 452 6.00 3.58 -14.80
N ASP A 453 6.06 2.84 -15.92
CA ASP A 453 6.83 3.23 -17.11
C ASP A 453 6.36 4.59 -17.64
N ARG A 454 5.04 4.82 -17.67
CA ARG A 454 4.46 6.11 -18.06
C ARG A 454 4.92 7.24 -17.14
N ALA A 455 4.97 7.02 -15.80
CA ALA A 455 5.45 7.99 -14.84
C ALA A 455 6.94 8.27 -15.02
N ARG A 456 7.77 7.23 -15.23
CA ARG A 456 9.21 7.37 -15.52
C ARG A 456 9.45 8.16 -16.81
N LYS A 457 8.70 7.91 -17.88
CA LYS A 457 8.74 8.67 -19.13
C LYS A 457 8.29 10.13 -18.97
N ALA A 458 7.45 10.41 -17.97
CA ALA A 458 7.05 11.77 -17.59
C ALA A 458 8.07 12.46 -16.64
N GLY A 459 9.21 11.84 -16.37
CA GLY A 459 10.32 12.40 -15.59
C GLY A 459 10.24 12.14 -14.08
N VAL A 460 9.32 11.25 -13.63
CA VAL A 460 9.26 10.85 -12.22
C VAL A 460 10.31 9.77 -11.93
N ASP A 461 11.10 9.95 -10.88
CA ASP A 461 12.15 9.01 -10.46
C ASP A 461 11.54 7.84 -9.67
N VAL A 462 11.01 6.83 -10.39
CA VAL A 462 10.45 5.62 -9.80
C VAL A 462 11.46 4.48 -9.94
N ARG A 463 11.96 3.95 -8.82
CA ARG A 463 13.07 2.99 -8.74
C ARG A 463 12.68 1.55 -8.49
N GLY A 464 11.40 1.21 -8.35
CA GLY A 464 10.97 -0.16 -8.14
C GLY A 464 9.47 -0.33 -8.00
N TYR A 465 9.06 -1.61 -8.06
CA TYR A 465 7.70 -2.07 -7.80
C TYR A 465 7.75 -3.34 -6.95
N TYR A 466 7.06 -3.31 -5.82
CA TYR A 466 6.84 -4.45 -4.93
C TYR A 466 5.37 -4.86 -4.99
N HIS A 467 5.14 -6.08 -5.47
CA HIS A 467 3.78 -6.61 -5.51
C HIS A 467 3.30 -6.99 -4.11
N TRP A 468 2.12 -6.49 -3.74
CA TRP A 468 1.43 -6.94 -2.55
C TRP A 468 0.46 -8.06 -2.93
N SER A 469 0.72 -9.29 -2.48
CA SER A 469 1.77 -9.73 -1.58
C SER A 469 2.47 -10.97 -2.15
N LEU A 470 3.58 -11.40 -1.52
CA LEU A 470 4.26 -12.64 -1.91
C LEU A 470 3.30 -13.83 -1.87
N MET A 471 2.52 -13.97 -0.81
CA MET A 471 1.56 -15.03 -0.60
C MET A 471 0.27 -14.53 0.02
N ASP A 472 -0.83 -15.28 -0.11
CA ASP A 472 -2.06 -15.01 0.63
C ASP A 472 -1.77 -14.94 2.13
N ASN A 473 -2.41 -14.00 2.81
CA ASN A 473 -2.12 -13.70 4.20
C ASN A 473 -3.37 -13.24 4.97
N PHE A 474 -3.21 -12.87 6.21
CA PHE A 474 -4.22 -12.28 7.05
C PHE A 474 -4.41 -10.80 6.70
N GLU A 475 -5.53 -10.44 6.05
CA GLU A 475 -5.82 -9.06 5.63
C GLU A 475 -6.42 -8.25 6.78
N TRP A 476 -5.67 -8.11 7.86
CA TRP A 476 -6.00 -7.31 9.03
C TRP A 476 -7.42 -7.62 9.57
N ALA A 477 -8.25 -6.59 9.76
CA ALA A 477 -9.62 -6.77 10.24
C ALA A 477 -10.54 -7.51 9.26
N GLU A 478 -10.18 -7.64 7.97
CA GLU A 478 -10.92 -8.42 6.97
C GLU A 478 -10.64 -9.94 7.06
N GLY A 479 -9.62 -10.34 7.83
CA GLY A 479 -9.27 -11.75 8.02
C GLY A 479 -8.65 -12.39 6.79
N PHE A 480 -9.02 -13.63 6.48
CA PHE A 480 -8.40 -14.42 5.42
C PHE A 480 -9.19 -14.46 4.10
N ALA A 481 -10.31 -13.72 4.00
CA ALA A 481 -11.14 -13.73 2.80
C ALA A 481 -10.51 -13.02 1.60
N PRO A 482 -9.86 -11.84 1.74
CA PRO A 482 -9.15 -11.21 0.63
C PRO A 482 -7.87 -11.99 0.26
N ARG A 483 -7.67 -12.23 -1.04
CA ARG A 483 -6.55 -13.01 -1.57
C ARG A 483 -5.65 -12.14 -2.44
N PHE A 484 -4.55 -11.64 -1.88
CA PHE A 484 -3.60 -10.78 -2.59
C PHE A 484 -2.37 -11.53 -3.12
N GLY A 485 -2.13 -12.74 -2.66
CA GLY A 485 -0.88 -13.46 -2.87
C GLY A 485 -0.53 -13.75 -4.33
N LEU A 486 0.72 -13.52 -4.71
CA LEU A 486 1.31 -14.13 -5.92
C LEU A 486 1.27 -15.65 -5.79
N TYR A 487 1.44 -16.16 -4.59
CA TYR A 487 1.21 -17.56 -4.25
C TYR A 487 -0.05 -17.71 -3.43
N HIS A 488 -0.92 -18.59 -3.87
CA HIS A 488 -2.07 -19.03 -3.09
C HIS A 488 -1.60 -19.87 -1.90
N VAL A 489 -2.19 -19.66 -0.72
CA VAL A 489 -1.96 -20.45 0.50
C VAL A 489 -3.20 -21.29 0.81
N ASP A 490 -3.01 -22.59 0.88
CA ASP A 490 -3.97 -23.52 1.48
C ASP A 490 -3.82 -23.47 3.00
N TYR A 491 -4.79 -22.93 3.71
CA TYR A 491 -4.67 -22.72 5.17
C TYR A 491 -4.85 -23.99 6.01
N ASP A 492 -5.17 -25.13 5.40
CA ASP A 492 -5.19 -26.43 6.09
C ASP A 492 -3.80 -27.09 6.05
N SER A 493 -3.17 -27.10 4.88
CA SER A 493 -1.85 -27.70 4.65
C SER A 493 -0.68 -26.73 4.73
N TYR A 494 -0.95 -25.44 4.53
CA TYR A 494 0.04 -24.36 4.35
C TYR A 494 0.95 -24.59 3.13
N GLU A 495 0.45 -25.23 2.10
CA GLU A 495 1.13 -25.31 0.80
C GLU A 495 1.00 -24.00 0.03
N ARG A 496 2.07 -23.64 -0.72
CA ARG A 496 2.12 -22.47 -1.59
C ARG A 496 1.98 -22.90 -3.04
N THR A 497 0.97 -22.37 -3.74
CA THR A 497 0.76 -22.64 -5.17
C THR A 497 0.86 -21.36 -5.98
N ALA A 498 1.74 -21.35 -6.99
CA ALA A 498 1.93 -20.19 -7.87
C ALA A 498 0.65 -19.86 -8.64
N THR A 499 0.24 -18.60 -8.64
CA THR A 499 -0.86 -18.10 -9.47
C THR A 499 -0.35 -17.74 -10.88
N THR A 500 -1.26 -17.50 -11.81
CA THR A 500 -0.90 -16.92 -13.12
C THR A 500 -0.21 -15.56 -12.94
N GLY A 501 -0.61 -14.78 -11.91
CA GLY A 501 0.05 -13.52 -11.55
C GLY A 501 1.52 -13.71 -11.23
N ALA A 502 1.88 -14.69 -10.40
CA ALA A 502 3.28 -15.01 -10.09
C ALA A 502 4.07 -15.38 -11.35
N THR A 503 3.49 -16.24 -12.20
CA THR A 503 4.15 -16.68 -13.43
C THR A 503 4.42 -15.52 -14.38
N VAL A 504 3.42 -14.66 -14.63
CA VAL A 504 3.54 -13.51 -15.55
C VAL A 504 4.48 -12.44 -14.98
N TYR A 505 4.34 -12.12 -13.69
CA TYR A 505 5.21 -11.15 -13.03
C TYR A 505 6.68 -11.62 -13.03
N GLY A 506 6.92 -12.90 -12.73
CA GLY A 506 8.25 -13.50 -12.80
C GLY A 506 8.86 -13.52 -14.22
N GLN A 507 8.03 -13.70 -15.27
CA GLN A 507 8.49 -13.56 -16.65
C GLN A 507 8.92 -12.12 -16.97
N VAL A 508 8.16 -11.13 -16.50
CA VAL A 508 8.51 -9.70 -16.68
C VAL A 508 9.79 -9.38 -15.93
N ALA A 509 9.90 -9.79 -14.66
CA ALA A 509 11.08 -9.55 -13.83
C ALA A 509 12.33 -10.17 -14.42
N GLY A 510 12.30 -11.47 -14.76
CA GLY A 510 13.45 -12.18 -15.33
C GLY A 510 13.88 -11.68 -16.71
N ALA A 511 12.95 -11.18 -17.53
CA ALA A 511 13.25 -10.57 -18.82
C ALA A 511 13.53 -9.05 -18.73
N ARG A 512 13.26 -8.43 -17.59
CA ARG A 512 13.26 -6.98 -17.35
C ARG A 512 12.45 -6.21 -18.39
N ARG A 513 11.35 -6.82 -18.84
CA ARG A 513 10.49 -6.22 -19.88
C ARG A 513 9.08 -6.79 -19.89
N ILE A 514 8.12 -5.97 -20.26
CA ILE A 514 6.82 -6.41 -20.73
C ILE A 514 6.93 -6.63 -22.22
N SER A 515 6.86 -7.89 -22.68
CA SER A 515 6.85 -8.20 -24.12
C SER A 515 5.55 -7.75 -24.76
N ARG A 516 5.53 -7.55 -26.08
CA ARG A 516 4.31 -7.21 -26.82
C ARG A 516 3.16 -8.20 -26.58
N SER A 517 3.47 -9.49 -26.49
CA SER A 517 2.47 -10.52 -26.20
C SER A 517 1.86 -10.37 -24.81
N LEU A 518 2.66 -10.09 -23.78
CA LEU A 518 2.18 -9.85 -22.43
C LEU A 518 1.38 -8.54 -22.35
N ALA A 519 1.85 -7.46 -22.99
CA ALA A 519 1.12 -6.20 -23.06
C ALA A 519 -0.25 -6.36 -23.76
N THR A 520 -0.32 -7.12 -24.86
CA THR A 520 -1.57 -7.41 -25.55
C THR A 520 -2.54 -8.24 -24.69
N GLN A 521 -2.00 -9.24 -23.97
CA GLN A 521 -2.84 -10.18 -23.20
C GLN A 521 -3.31 -9.60 -21.86
N TYR A 522 -2.45 -8.84 -21.16
CA TYR A 522 -2.68 -8.43 -19.77
C TYR A 522 -2.61 -6.92 -19.54
N GLY A 523 -2.12 -6.16 -20.51
CA GLY A 523 -1.90 -4.71 -20.40
C GLY A 523 -3.11 -3.85 -20.77
N GLY A 524 -2.86 -2.54 -20.87
CA GLY A 524 -3.82 -1.55 -21.34
C GLY A 524 -4.80 -1.06 -20.27
N THR A 525 -5.77 -0.26 -20.72
CA THR A 525 -6.78 0.40 -19.87
C THR A 525 -8.21 -0.09 -20.13
N GLY A 526 -8.36 -1.17 -20.89
CA GLY A 526 -9.66 -1.79 -21.17
C GLY A 526 -10.20 -2.58 -19.97
N PRO A 527 -11.37 -3.23 -20.14
CA PRO A 527 -11.93 -4.13 -19.13
C PRO A 527 -10.89 -5.13 -18.60
N MET A 528 -10.98 -5.47 -17.33
CA MET A 528 -10.23 -6.58 -16.74
C MET A 528 -11.02 -7.88 -16.80
N THR A 529 -10.33 -9.01 -16.65
CA THR A 529 -10.98 -10.29 -16.38
C THR A 529 -11.88 -10.14 -15.16
N PRO A 530 -13.18 -10.41 -15.22
CA PRO A 530 -14.10 -10.19 -14.10
C PRO A 530 -13.88 -11.22 -12.98
N GLU A 531 -14.18 -10.81 -11.75
CA GLU A 531 -14.32 -11.73 -10.64
C GLU A 531 -15.61 -12.56 -10.81
N PRO A 532 -15.59 -13.90 -10.66
CA PRO A 532 -16.79 -14.72 -10.81
C PRO A 532 -17.90 -14.32 -9.83
N GLY A 533 -19.12 -14.23 -10.32
CA GLY A 533 -20.30 -13.95 -9.48
C GLY A 533 -20.50 -12.48 -9.12
N THR A 534 -19.69 -11.56 -9.65
CA THR A 534 -19.85 -10.13 -9.41
C THR A 534 -20.72 -9.47 -10.50
N SER A 535 -21.81 -8.83 -10.08
CA SER A 535 -22.38 -7.70 -10.81
C SER A 535 -21.61 -6.45 -10.34
N GLY A 536 -21.26 -5.52 -11.23
CA GLY A 536 -20.51 -4.30 -10.87
C GLY A 536 -21.16 -3.40 -9.80
N GLU A 537 -22.33 -3.77 -9.30
CA GLU A 537 -23.08 -3.12 -8.23
C GLU A 537 -22.43 -3.27 -6.84
N MET A 538 -21.55 -4.27 -6.62
CA MET A 538 -20.94 -4.51 -5.31
C MET A 538 -19.84 -3.51 -4.91
N CYS A 539 -19.38 -2.67 -5.82
CA CYS A 539 -18.43 -1.58 -5.50
C CYS A 539 -19.09 -0.22 -5.28
N SER A 540 -20.36 -0.07 -5.66
CA SER A 540 -21.20 1.05 -5.25
C SER A 540 -21.91 0.59 -3.99
N GLY A 541 -21.56 1.12 -2.81
CA GLY A 541 -22.16 0.72 -1.54
C GLY A 541 -23.67 0.46 -1.65
N GLY A 542 -24.03 -0.82 -1.65
CA GLY A 542 -25.41 -1.30 -1.77
C GLY A 542 -26.01 -1.55 -0.41
#